data_ac764cb919bdc5a9939e4c5b6ef1939b
#
_entry.id   ac764cb919bdc5a9939e4c5b6ef1939b
#
_cell.length_a   1.000
_cell.length_b   1.000
_cell.length_c   1.000
_cell.angle_alpha   90.00
_cell.angle_beta   90.00
_cell.angle_gamma   90.00
#
_symmetry.space_group_name_H-M   'P 1'
#
loop_
_entity.id
_entity.type
_entity.pdbx_description
1 polymer ?
#
loop_
_entity_poly.entity_id
_entity_poly.type
_entity_poly.pdbx_seq_one_letter_code
_entity_poly.pdbx_strand_id
1 'polypeptide(L)'
;MTHCNNQLIDQLLTQAEQEGRCLIPPSTAIRKALLRRTGGTVVSPMPGLFARKTRWDELNRAQRHCEIIRALAIIHPDWTFCSFSAACLLGLEASWRHLNVVHVCSSTKPSARPGSHIQRHQIEPAGAIRRAGISVTPPIQTVTDCLLQTGFADGMPIADSAILKLGLAREQLMEAVEQRAT
;
A
#
# COMPACT_ATOMS: atom_id res chain seq x y z
N MET A 1 16.19 4.55 -33.20
CA MET A 1 16.20 4.79 -31.73
C MET A 1 14.86 4.52 -31.03
N THR A 2 13.72 4.73 -31.69
CA THR A 2 12.39 4.54 -31.08
C THR A 2 12.03 3.07 -30.76
N HIS A 3 12.47 2.11 -31.58
CA HIS A 3 12.13 0.71 -31.45
C HIS A 3 12.84 0.04 -30.25
N CYS A 4 14.11 0.31 -30.04
CA CYS A 4 14.91 -0.20 -28.92
C CYS A 4 14.38 0.31 -27.56
N ASN A 5 13.92 1.58 -27.52
CA ASN A 5 13.36 2.17 -26.30
C ASN A 5 11.97 1.59 -25.95
N ASN A 6 11.21 1.14 -26.95
CA ASN A 6 9.93 0.48 -26.74
C ASN A 6 10.11 -0.91 -26.12
N GLN A 7 11.03 -1.69 -26.64
CA GLN A 7 11.33 -3.02 -26.15
C GLN A 7 11.86 -3.00 -24.71
N LEU A 8 12.72 -2.04 -24.36
CA LEU A 8 13.20 -1.86 -23.00
C LEU A 8 12.06 -1.53 -22.03
N ILE A 9 11.15 -0.62 -22.40
CA ILE A 9 10.00 -0.26 -21.56
C ILE A 9 9.11 -1.48 -21.31
N ASP A 10 8.85 -2.28 -22.33
CA ASP A 10 8.04 -3.48 -22.21
C ASP A 10 8.69 -4.54 -21.30
N GLN A 11 10.02 -4.70 -21.38
CA GLN A 11 10.78 -5.55 -20.45
C GLN A 11 10.68 -5.05 -18.99
N LEU A 12 10.86 -3.75 -18.77
CA LEU A 12 10.76 -3.17 -17.44
C LEU A 12 9.35 -3.31 -16.82
N LEU A 13 8.30 -3.13 -17.64
CA LEU A 13 6.93 -3.35 -17.19
C LEU A 13 6.70 -4.83 -16.85
N THR A 14 7.14 -5.75 -17.71
CA THR A 14 7.02 -7.19 -17.44
C THR A 14 7.74 -7.61 -16.17
N GLN A 15 8.96 -7.11 -15.95
CA GLN A 15 9.69 -7.37 -14.71
C GLN A 15 8.93 -6.87 -13.49
N ALA A 16 8.41 -5.64 -13.52
CA ALA A 16 7.63 -5.08 -12.42
C ALA A 16 6.35 -5.90 -12.14
N GLU A 17 5.67 -6.37 -13.19
CA GLU A 17 4.51 -7.27 -13.08
C GLU A 17 4.86 -8.60 -12.41
N GLN A 18 5.98 -9.22 -12.77
CA GLN A 18 6.48 -10.47 -12.17
C GLN A 18 6.81 -10.28 -10.69
N GLU A 19 7.35 -9.12 -10.33
CA GLU A 19 7.64 -8.74 -8.94
C GLU A 19 6.38 -8.28 -8.18
N GLY A 20 5.22 -8.19 -8.84
CA GLY A 20 3.94 -7.77 -8.26
C GLY A 20 3.96 -6.34 -7.73
N ARG A 21 4.61 -5.43 -8.43
CA ARG A 21 4.73 -4.02 -8.07
C ARG A 21 4.56 -3.09 -9.25
N CYS A 22 4.30 -1.82 -8.99
CA CYS A 22 4.39 -0.78 -10.00
C CYS A 22 5.85 -0.58 -10.45
N LEU A 23 6.03 -0.23 -11.73
CA LEU A 23 7.32 0.15 -12.28
C LEU A 23 7.78 1.50 -11.74
N ILE A 24 9.00 1.53 -11.22
CA ILE A 24 9.75 2.73 -10.86
C ILE A 24 10.69 3.01 -12.04
N PRO A 25 10.55 4.14 -12.76
CA PRO A 25 11.41 4.42 -13.90
C PRO A 25 12.88 4.56 -13.49
N PRO A 26 13.80 3.82 -14.11
CA PRO A 26 15.22 3.89 -13.74
C PRO A 26 15.90 5.19 -14.21
N SER A 27 15.25 5.96 -15.09
CA SER A 27 15.79 7.24 -15.59
C SER A 27 14.70 8.23 -15.99
N THR A 28 15.06 9.50 -16.05
CA THR A 28 14.19 10.58 -16.54
C THR A 28 13.74 10.35 -17.98
N ALA A 29 14.58 9.77 -18.83
CA ALA A 29 14.23 9.44 -20.22
C ALA A 29 13.13 8.40 -20.30
N ILE A 30 13.24 7.32 -19.52
CA ILE A 30 12.21 6.27 -19.42
C ILE A 30 10.92 6.84 -18.81
N ARG A 31 11.03 7.66 -17.76
CA ARG A 31 9.86 8.34 -17.16
C ARG A 31 9.10 9.17 -18.19
N LYS A 32 9.79 10.00 -18.99
CA LYS A 32 9.17 10.81 -20.05
C LYS A 32 8.51 9.93 -21.12
N ALA A 33 9.12 8.80 -21.48
CA ALA A 33 8.56 7.87 -22.45
C ALA A 33 7.30 7.15 -21.91
N LEU A 34 7.28 6.77 -20.63
CA LEU A 34 6.10 6.20 -19.95
C LEU A 34 4.96 7.22 -19.87
N LEU A 35 5.26 8.48 -19.51
CA LEU A 35 4.26 9.56 -19.46
C LEU A 35 3.55 9.78 -20.80
N ARG A 36 4.26 9.67 -21.94
CA ARG A 36 3.64 9.77 -23.28
C ARG A 36 2.68 8.61 -23.59
N ARG A 37 2.81 7.48 -22.92
CA ARG A 37 1.97 6.28 -23.08
C ARG A 37 0.80 6.24 -22.08
N THR A 38 0.79 7.17 -21.11
CA THR A 38 -0.29 7.27 -20.12
C THR A 38 -1.60 7.65 -20.83
N GLY A 39 -2.68 6.97 -20.48
CA GLY A 39 -3.99 7.10 -21.15
C GLY A 39 -4.19 6.12 -22.31
N GLY A 40 -3.12 5.47 -22.80
CA GLY A 40 -3.17 4.38 -23.79
C GLY A 40 -2.83 3.04 -23.14
N THR A 41 -1.58 2.56 -23.32
CA THR A 41 -1.13 1.24 -22.84
C THR A 41 -0.58 1.23 -21.43
N VAL A 42 -0.34 2.39 -20.84
CA VAL A 42 0.24 2.58 -19.49
C VAL A 42 -0.69 3.42 -18.63
N VAL A 43 -0.75 3.11 -17.34
CA VAL A 43 -1.38 3.93 -16.30
C VAL A 43 -0.32 4.45 -15.34
N SER A 44 -0.60 5.59 -14.69
CA SER A 44 0.23 6.14 -13.62
C SER A 44 -0.62 6.22 -12.35
N PRO A 45 -0.64 5.15 -11.52
CA PRO A 45 -1.48 5.09 -10.33
C PRO A 45 -1.12 6.12 -9.27
N MET A 46 0.14 6.53 -9.25
CA MET A 46 0.70 7.53 -8.36
C MET A 46 1.83 8.27 -9.07
N PRO A 47 2.11 9.53 -8.74
CA PRO A 47 3.22 10.27 -9.36
C PRO A 47 4.54 9.50 -9.29
N GLY A 48 5.11 9.21 -10.46
CA GLY A 48 6.38 8.46 -10.58
C GLY A 48 6.26 6.95 -10.57
N LEU A 49 5.07 6.38 -10.41
CA LEU A 49 4.81 4.95 -10.53
C LEU A 49 4.00 4.66 -11.79
N PHE A 50 4.30 3.55 -12.44
CA PHE A 50 3.66 3.15 -13.70
C PHE A 50 3.28 1.67 -13.69
N ALA A 51 2.24 1.33 -14.42
CA ALA A 51 1.83 -0.05 -14.66
C ALA A 51 1.27 -0.22 -16.08
N ARG A 52 1.33 -1.43 -16.62
CA ARG A 52 0.65 -1.76 -17.88
C ARG A 52 -0.86 -1.71 -17.66
N LYS A 53 -1.57 -0.99 -18.52
CA LYS A 53 -3.01 -0.77 -18.36
C LYS A 53 -3.80 -2.08 -18.30
N THR A 54 -3.53 -3.02 -19.20
CA THR A 54 -4.23 -4.31 -19.25
C THR A 54 -4.09 -5.06 -17.94
N ARG A 55 -2.85 -5.21 -17.43
CA ARG A 55 -2.59 -5.85 -16.14
C ARG A 55 -3.24 -5.11 -14.97
N TRP A 56 -3.16 -3.77 -14.99
CA TRP A 56 -3.75 -2.93 -13.94
C TRP A 56 -5.28 -3.07 -13.85
N ASP A 57 -5.95 -3.18 -15.00
CA ASP A 57 -7.41 -3.30 -15.07
C ASP A 57 -7.91 -4.66 -14.55
N GLU A 58 -7.10 -5.72 -14.65
CA GLU A 58 -7.38 -7.05 -14.09
C GLU A 58 -7.28 -7.11 -12.56
N LEU A 59 -6.50 -6.22 -11.94
CA LEU A 59 -6.29 -6.20 -10.50
C LEU A 59 -7.50 -5.61 -9.76
N ASN A 60 -7.88 -6.24 -8.65
CA ASN A 60 -8.79 -5.62 -7.69
C ASN A 60 -8.08 -4.48 -6.90
N ARG A 61 -8.86 -3.70 -6.15
CA ARG A 61 -8.33 -2.52 -5.45
C ARG A 61 -7.26 -2.84 -4.41
N ALA A 62 -7.41 -3.93 -3.67
CA ALA A 62 -6.41 -4.36 -2.69
C ALA A 62 -5.10 -4.78 -3.36
N GLN A 63 -5.18 -5.51 -4.48
CA GLN A 63 -4.01 -5.89 -5.27
C GLN A 63 -3.29 -4.65 -5.84
N ARG A 64 -4.04 -3.69 -6.42
CA ARG A 64 -3.49 -2.42 -6.89
C ARG A 64 -2.78 -1.65 -5.77
N HIS A 65 -3.40 -1.59 -4.59
CA HIS A 65 -2.81 -0.94 -3.43
C HIS A 65 -1.51 -1.62 -2.99
N CYS A 66 -1.48 -2.95 -2.94
CA CYS A 66 -0.27 -3.71 -2.65
C CYS A 66 0.86 -3.48 -3.67
N GLU A 67 0.54 -3.39 -4.97
CA GLU A 67 1.55 -3.10 -6.00
C GLU A 67 2.16 -1.70 -5.84
N ILE A 68 1.36 -0.71 -5.46
CA ILE A 68 1.84 0.64 -5.12
C ILE A 68 2.76 0.59 -3.90
N ILE A 69 2.33 -0.07 -2.82
CA ILE A 69 3.12 -0.17 -1.57
C ILE A 69 4.48 -0.83 -1.82
N ARG A 70 4.52 -1.93 -2.59
CA ARG A 70 5.79 -2.62 -2.91
C ARG A 70 6.76 -1.71 -3.66
N ALA A 71 6.27 -0.90 -4.59
CA ALA A 71 7.10 0.08 -5.28
C ALA A 71 7.59 1.19 -4.32
N LEU A 72 6.71 1.69 -3.45
CA LEU A 72 7.08 2.71 -2.46
C LEU A 72 8.07 2.19 -1.42
N ALA A 73 7.99 0.93 -1.02
CA ALA A 73 8.94 0.30 -0.09
C ALA A 73 10.36 0.21 -0.67
N ILE A 74 10.50 0.13 -2.01
CA ILE A 74 11.81 0.21 -2.68
C ILE A 74 12.33 1.65 -2.67
N ILE A 75 11.47 2.63 -2.92
CA ILE A 75 11.84 4.06 -2.95
C ILE A 75 12.16 4.57 -1.54
N HIS A 76 11.45 4.05 -0.54
CA HIS A 76 11.51 4.47 0.86
C HIS A 76 11.69 3.24 1.77
N PRO A 77 12.89 2.65 1.83
CA PRO A 77 13.15 1.42 2.58
C PRO A 77 12.96 1.57 4.09
N ASP A 78 13.02 2.81 4.60
CA ASP A 78 12.85 3.13 6.02
C ASP A 78 11.38 3.33 6.43
N TRP A 79 10.45 3.31 5.46
CA TRP A 79 9.05 3.47 5.81
C TRP A 79 8.47 2.22 6.44
N THR A 80 7.72 2.43 7.52
CA THR A 80 6.84 1.41 8.09
C THR A 80 5.41 1.72 7.69
N PHE A 81 4.77 0.79 6.98
CA PHE A 81 3.36 0.91 6.59
C PHE A 81 2.46 0.53 7.77
N CYS A 82 1.35 1.25 7.94
CA CYS A 82 0.42 1.06 9.04
C CYS A 82 -1.04 1.06 8.56
N SER A 83 -1.98 0.90 9.49
CA SER A 83 -3.42 1.00 9.22
C SER A 83 -3.83 0.16 8.00
N PHE A 84 -4.66 0.69 7.08
CA PHE A 84 -5.18 -0.03 5.91
C PHE A 84 -4.10 -0.52 4.94
N SER A 85 -2.96 0.17 4.86
CA SER A 85 -1.83 -0.30 4.02
C SER A 85 -1.18 -1.54 4.62
N ALA A 86 -0.98 -1.58 5.93
CA ALA A 86 -0.48 -2.78 6.61
C ALA A 86 -1.53 -3.91 6.55
N ALA A 87 -2.81 -3.59 6.74
CA ALA A 87 -3.90 -4.57 6.64
C ALA A 87 -3.91 -5.27 5.28
N CYS A 88 -3.75 -4.55 4.16
CA CYS A 88 -3.64 -5.14 2.83
C CYS A 88 -2.43 -6.06 2.70
N LEU A 89 -1.26 -5.66 3.19
CA LEU A 89 -0.03 -6.48 3.14
C LEU A 89 -0.14 -7.72 4.02
N LEU A 90 -0.89 -7.66 5.11
CA LEU A 90 -1.20 -8.79 5.98
C LEU A 90 -2.30 -9.71 5.41
N GLY A 91 -2.93 -9.33 4.29
CA GLY A 91 -4.00 -10.10 3.64
C GLY A 91 -5.35 -9.97 4.33
N LEU A 92 -5.57 -8.91 5.10
CA LEU A 92 -6.84 -8.64 5.78
C LEU A 92 -7.87 -8.01 4.83
N GLU A 93 -9.15 -8.18 5.17
CA GLU A 93 -10.29 -7.67 4.38
C GLU A 93 -10.54 -6.18 4.65
N ALA A 94 -9.67 -5.34 4.10
CA ALA A 94 -9.82 -3.89 4.20
C ALA A 94 -10.83 -3.36 3.17
N SER A 95 -11.77 -2.50 3.63
CA SER A 95 -12.71 -1.83 2.74
C SER A 95 -11.97 -0.98 1.70
N TRP A 96 -12.38 -1.12 0.44
CA TRP A 96 -11.78 -0.39 -0.68
C TRP A 96 -11.83 1.14 -0.54
N ARG A 97 -12.74 1.66 0.30
CA ARG A 97 -12.89 3.11 0.56
C ARG A 97 -11.63 3.71 1.19
N HIS A 98 -10.88 2.90 1.94
CA HIS A 98 -9.68 3.33 2.63
C HIS A 98 -8.38 3.08 1.84
N LEU A 99 -8.47 2.47 0.64
CA LEU A 99 -7.31 2.11 -0.19
C LEU A 99 -6.94 3.16 -1.24
N ASN A 100 -7.51 4.38 -1.16
CA ASN A 100 -7.19 5.47 -2.07
C ASN A 100 -5.90 6.21 -1.70
N VAL A 101 -5.44 6.05 -0.46
CA VAL A 101 -4.22 6.64 0.08
C VAL A 101 -3.35 5.57 0.72
N VAL A 102 -2.03 5.76 0.69
CA VAL A 102 -1.08 4.89 1.35
C VAL A 102 -0.81 5.41 2.76
N HIS A 103 -0.94 4.54 3.75
CA HIS A 103 -0.80 4.84 5.18
C HIS A 103 0.59 4.44 5.66
N VAL A 104 1.34 5.40 6.23
CA VAL A 104 2.69 5.17 6.76
C VAL A 104 2.84 5.78 8.15
N CYS A 105 3.68 5.18 8.99
CA CYS A 105 4.07 5.72 10.27
C CYS A 105 4.95 6.97 10.09
N SER A 106 4.86 7.89 11.05
CA SER A 106 5.67 9.10 11.10
C SER A 106 5.96 9.46 12.56
N SER A 107 7.20 9.82 12.86
CA SER A 107 7.59 10.32 14.18
C SER A 107 7.14 11.77 14.40
N THR A 108 6.82 12.50 13.33
CA THR A 108 6.41 13.90 13.40
C THR A 108 4.93 14.05 13.07
N LYS A 109 4.29 15.08 13.66
CA LYS A 109 2.90 15.41 13.37
C LYS A 109 2.75 15.72 11.88
N PRO A 110 1.90 15.00 11.16
CA PRO A 110 1.76 15.20 9.72
C PRO A 110 1.13 16.56 9.43
N SER A 111 1.71 17.30 8.50
CA SER A 111 1.02 18.42 7.88
C SER A 111 0.05 17.86 6.84
N ALA A 112 -1.24 18.12 7.02
CA ALA A 112 -2.25 17.76 6.03
C ALA A 112 -1.99 18.52 4.72
N ARG A 113 -1.68 17.79 3.65
CA ARG A 113 -1.62 18.33 2.29
C ARG A 113 -2.83 17.81 1.51
N PRO A 114 -3.76 18.67 1.12
CA PRO A 114 -4.89 18.26 0.28
C PRO A 114 -4.39 17.56 -0.99
N GLY A 115 -5.01 16.44 -1.37
CA GLY A 115 -4.65 15.67 -2.56
C GLY A 115 -3.39 14.79 -2.42
N SER A 116 -2.85 14.63 -1.22
CA SER A 116 -1.74 13.69 -0.98
C SER A 116 -2.20 12.25 -1.18
N HIS A 117 -1.42 11.48 -1.95
CA HIS A 117 -1.62 10.01 -2.06
C HIS A 117 -1.06 9.24 -0.85
N ILE A 118 -0.45 9.94 0.11
CA ILE A 118 0.19 9.35 1.27
C ILE A 118 -0.35 10.04 2.51
N GLN A 119 -0.90 9.26 3.43
CA GLN A 119 -1.32 9.68 4.75
C GLN A 119 -0.29 9.23 5.77
N ARG A 120 0.27 10.22 6.49
CA ARG A 120 1.22 9.97 7.58
C ARG A 120 0.46 9.94 8.88
N HIS A 121 0.71 8.93 9.69
CA HIS A 121 0.14 8.80 11.02
C HIS A 121 1.25 9.00 12.05
N GLN A 122 1.00 9.81 13.06
CA GLN A 122 1.91 9.95 14.21
C GLN A 122 1.76 8.71 15.10
N ILE A 123 2.38 7.63 14.64
CA ILE A 123 2.38 6.33 15.30
C ILE A 123 3.82 5.85 15.39
N GLU A 124 4.26 5.53 16.59
CA GLU A 124 5.47 4.74 16.76
C GLU A 124 5.15 3.27 16.50
N PRO A 125 5.83 2.62 15.55
CA PRO A 125 5.62 1.21 15.29
C PRO A 125 6.27 0.40 16.43
N ALA A 126 5.51 0.10 17.47
CA ALA A 126 5.94 -0.77 18.56
C ALA A 126 6.19 -2.19 18.01
N GLY A 127 7.45 -2.53 17.76
CA GLY A 127 7.83 -3.84 17.26
C GLY A 127 7.40 -4.10 15.81
N ALA A 128 7.71 -3.17 14.88
CA ALA A 128 7.45 -3.36 13.45
C ALA A 128 7.98 -4.73 12.97
N ILE A 129 7.19 -5.42 12.18
CA ILE A 129 7.53 -6.71 11.59
C ILE A 129 7.81 -6.57 10.08
N ARG A 130 8.45 -7.60 9.49
CA ARG A 130 8.64 -7.65 8.04
C ARG A 130 7.68 -8.65 7.41
N ARG A 131 6.91 -8.17 6.43
CA ARG A 131 6.07 -9.01 5.57
C ARG A 131 6.58 -8.90 4.13
N ALA A 132 7.03 -10.00 3.56
CA ALA A 132 7.68 -10.03 2.25
C ALA A 132 8.77 -8.93 2.08
N GLY A 133 9.60 -8.72 3.11
CA GLY A 133 10.67 -7.73 3.11
C GLY A 133 10.24 -6.28 3.42
N ILE A 134 8.93 -6.00 3.51
CA ILE A 134 8.36 -4.67 3.77
C ILE A 134 8.08 -4.51 5.26
N SER A 135 8.46 -3.37 5.84
CA SER A 135 8.18 -3.04 7.24
C SER A 135 6.72 -2.63 7.42
N VAL A 136 6.02 -3.31 8.34
CA VAL A 136 4.61 -3.05 8.67
C VAL A 136 4.40 -3.06 10.18
N THR A 137 3.35 -2.38 10.65
CA THR A 137 2.91 -2.48 12.05
C THR A 137 2.48 -3.92 12.38
N PRO A 138 2.66 -4.39 13.63
CA PRO A 138 2.21 -5.71 14.05
C PRO A 138 0.70 -5.90 13.84
N PRO A 139 0.22 -7.15 13.65
CA PRO A 139 -1.19 -7.42 13.36
C PRO A 139 -2.18 -6.79 14.34
N ILE A 140 -1.96 -6.92 15.65
CA ILE A 140 -2.85 -6.33 16.66
C ILE A 140 -2.90 -4.82 16.51
N GLN A 141 -1.74 -4.15 16.41
CA GLN A 141 -1.67 -2.71 16.22
C GLN A 141 -2.35 -2.29 14.92
N THR A 142 -2.10 -3.01 13.83
CA THR A 142 -2.70 -2.73 12.51
C THR A 142 -4.22 -2.78 12.57
N VAL A 143 -4.78 -3.83 13.18
CA VAL A 143 -6.25 -4.00 13.29
C VAL A 143 -6.84 -2.93 14.19
N THR A 144 -6.23 -2.67 15.35
CA THR A 144 -6.67 -1.61 16.27
C THR A 144 -6.66 -0.24 15.61
N ASP A 145 -5.59 0.10 14.86
CA ASP A 145 -5.51 1.35 14.10
C ASP A 145 -6.65 1.48 13.07
N CYS A 146 -6.98 0.39 12.39
CA CYS A 146 -8.09 0.38 11.43
C CYS A 146 -9.46 0.54 12.13
N LEU A 147 -9.69 -0.18 13.23
CA LEU A 147 -10.95 -0.13 13.99
C LEU A 147 -11.22 1.27 14.55
N LEU A 148 -10.19 1.94 15.08
CA LEU A 148 -10.32 3.30 15.62
C LEU A 148 -10.56 4.38 14.54
N GLN A 149 -10.28 4.07 13.28
CA GLN A 149 -10.44 5.00 12.16
C GLN A 149 -11.72 4.75 11.34
N THR A 150 -12.49 3.70 11.64
CA THR A 150 -13.66 3.29 10.85
C THR A 150 -14.89 3.15 11.71
N GLY A 151 -16.06 3.19 11.03
CA GLY A 151 -17.30 2.71 11.62
C GLY A 151 -17.38 1.17 11.61
N PHE A 152 -18.40 0.65 12.29
CA PHE A 152 -18.63 -0.79 12.45
C PHE A 152 -18.60 -1.58 11.13
N ALA A 153 -19.26 -1.08 10.10
CA ALA A 153 -19.40 -1.78 8.82
C ALA A 153 -18.07 -2.01 8.08
N ASP A 154 -17.11 -1.09 8.18
CA ASP A 154 -15.80 -1.21 7.56
C ASP A 154 -14.77 -1.87 8.49
N GLY A 155 -14.97 -1.79 9.81
CA GLY A 155 -14.07 -2.36 10.82
C GLY A 155 -14.25 -3.86 11.03
N MET A 156 -15.47 -4.36 11.06
CA MET A 156 -15.76 -5.76 11.33
C MET A 156 -15.07 -6.74 10.36
N PRO A 157 -15.12 -6.54 9.02
CA PRO A 157 -14.41 -7.45 8.11
C PRO A 157 -12.91 -7.54 8.38
N ILE A 158 -12.29 -6.43 8.81
CA ILE A 158 -10.86 -6.42 9.17
C ILE A 158 -10.61 -7.28 10.41
N ALA A 159 -11.41 -7.08 11.47
CA ALA A 159 -11.29 -7.86 12.71
C ALA A 159 -11.55 -9.35 12.48
N ASP A 160 -12.62 -9.69 11.78
CA ASP A 160 -12.96 -11.08 11.47
C ASP A 160 -11.88 -11.77 10.64
N SER A 161 -11.36 -11.08 9.60
CA SER A 161 -10.28 -11.63 8.80
C SER A 161 -8.97 -11.79 9.59
N ALA A 162 -8.71 -10.91 10.57
CA ALA A 162 -7.54 -11.03 11.44
C ALA A 162 -7.64 -12.23 12.39
N ILE A 163 -8.80 -12.47 12.97
CA ILE A 163 -9.07 -13.66 13.79
C ILE A 163 -8.91 -14.93 12.95
N LEU A 164 -9.54 -14.97 11.77
CA LEU A 164 -9.57 -16.17 10.92
C LEU A 164 -8.21 -16.46 10.25
N LYS A 165 -7.54 -15.44 9.72
CA LYS A 165 -6.33 -15.62 8.89
C LYS A 165 -5.03 -15.54 9.69
N LEU A 166 -5.01 -14.76 10.77
CA LEU A 166 -3.81 -14.53 11.57
C LEU A 166 -3.88 -15.18 12.97
N GLY A 167 -5.02 -15.77 13.33
CA GLY A 167 -5.22 -16.43 14.62
C GLY A 167 -5.21 -15.48 15.81
N LEU A 168 -5.58 -14.20 15.62
CA LEU A 168 -5.64 -13.24 16.71
C LEU A 168 -6.81 -13.58 17.63
N ALA A 169 -6.58 -13.53 18.96
CA ALA A 169 -7.64 -13.72 19.92
C ALA A 169 -8.55 -12.48 19.96
N ARG A 170 -9.85 -12.70 20.02
CA ARG A 170 -10.86 -11.64 20.09
C ARG A 170 -10.65 -10.74 21.32
N GLU A 171 -10.34 -11.36 22.45
CA GLU A 171 -10.10 -10.70 23.73
C GLU A 171 -8.90 -9.73 23.63
N GLN A 172 -7.82 -10.14 22.96
CA GLN A 172 -6.65 -9.30 22.74
C GLN A 172 -6.98 -8.07 21.88
N LEU A 173 -7.83 -8.24 20.85
CA LEU A 173 -8.26 -7.12 20.01
C LEU A 173 -9.15 -6.14 20.80
N MET A 174 -10.09 -6.66 21.61
CA MET A 174 -10.95 -5.83 22.45
C MET A 174 -10.12 -5.02 23.45
N GLU A 175 -9.22 -5.68 24.19
CA GLU A 175 -8.32 -5.02 25.13
C GLU A 175 -7.46 -3.93 24.46
N ALA A 176 -6.88 -4.22 23.28
CA ALA A 176 -6.06 -3.28 22.56
C ALA A 176 -6.86 -2.05 22.05
N VAL A 177 -8.13 -2.23 21.68
CA VAL A 177 -9.02 -1.12 21.30
C VAL A 177 -9.39 -0.28 22.52
N GLU A 178 -9.78 -0.91 23.64
CA GLU A 178 -10.13 -0.21 24.88
C GLU A 178 -8.97 0.64 25.42
N GLN A 179 -7.75 0.10 25.43
CA GLN A 179 -6.55 0.81 25.88
C GLN A 179 -6.22 2.05 25.05
N ARG A 180 -6.66 2.12 23.80
CA ARG A 180 -6.35 3.23 22.87
C ARG A 180 -7.53 4.15 22.61
N ALA A 181 -8.73 3.80 23.03
CA ALA A 181 -9.94 4.62 22.94
C ALA A 181 -10.08 5.62 24.10
N THR A 182 -9.26 5.46 25.15
CA THR A 182 -9.16 6.37 26.30
C THR A 182 -8.08 7.41 26.08
#